data_7cb122f0445060dd3766ceb5e492ca9c
#
_entry.id   7cb122f0445060dd3766ceb5e492ca9c
#
_cell.length_a   1.000
_cell.length_b   1.000
_cell.length_c   1.000
_cell.angle_alpha   90.00
_cell.angle_beta   90.00
_cell.angle_gamma   90.00
#
_symmetry.space_group_name_H-M   'P 1'
#
loop_
_entity.id
_entity.type
_entity.pdbx_description
1 polymer ?
#
loop_
_entity_poly.entity_id
_entity_poly.type
_entity_poly.pdbx_seq_one_letter_code
_entity_poly.pdbx_strand_id
1 'polypeptide(L)'
;MIHALFRSPFLVAVAALLVIGSCGCSVKSSEKTSQARGEAGNSKARGDADFVGSVEADGSSTVYPITQAVAEEFMKSYPKVAVRVNISGTGGGFKRFKEGDLDICDASRPITDQERAACIKNKVSFIELPIGIDGITVVVNAKNTWCDCLTVAQLKKLWESGSKIKTWNELDPSYPNEKVILYGPDTDSGTFDYFTEAICGKKGNSRTDYTPSSNDNVLVQGVQGNAGAMGYFGYAYYVLNKDTLRSIKIADGNDKSACVAPTDETILSHKYKPLSRPLFLYVNRKSLARSEVVWFLKFYVERGPELVKEVHYIPLPPSGYEQTRNRLQIGMED
;
A
#
# COMPACT_ATOMS: atom_id res chain seq x y z
N MET A 1 0.06 41.17 -43.83
CA MET A 1 1.08 42.26 -43.73
C MET A 1 2.03 41.82 -42.62
N ILE A 2 3.22 41.44 -43.08
CA ILE A 2 4.58 41.80 -42.65
C ILE A 2 5.01 41.21 -41.31
N HIS A 3 5.78 40.08 -41.30
CA HIS A 3 7.25 39.87 -41.27
C HIS A 3 7.91 40.41 -40.00
N ALA A 4 8.74 39.68 -39.24
CA ALA A 4 10.05 39.06 -39.47
C ALA A 4 10.40 38.19 -38.25
N LEU A 5 10.87 36.96 -38.33
CA LEU A 5 12.22 36.43 -38.59
C LEU A 5 13.34 37.11 -37.77
N PHE A 6 13.93 36.33 -36.83
CA PHE A 6 15.38 36.31 -36.67
C PHE A 6 15.87 34.92 -36.22
N ARG A 7 16.68 34.37 -37.10
CA ARG A 7 17.57 33.21 -36.92
C ARG A 7 18.96 33.73 -36.45
N SER A 8 19.71 33.03 -35.63
CA SER A 8 20.95 32.39 -36.03
C SER A 8 21.81 31.88 -34.84
N PRO A 9 22.71 30.96 -35.09
CA PRO A 9 23.31 30.07 -34.10
C PRO A 9 24.78 30.48 -33.74
N PHE A 10 25.31 29.92 -32.69
CA PHE A 10 26.78 29.90 -32.46
C PHE A 10 27.25 28.48 -32.15
N LEU A 11 27.96 27.98 -33.12
CA LEU A 11 28.88 26.85 -33.11
C LEU A 11 30.27 27.39 -32.80
N VAL A 12 31.01 26.89 -31.83
CA VAL A 12 32.48 27.01 -31.81
C VAL A 12 33.10 25.70 -31.35
N ALA A 13 34.09 25.33 -32.15
CA ALA A 13 34.79 24.09 -32.23
C ALA A 13 35.97 23.95 -31.27
N VAL A 14 36.25 22.71 -30.90
CA VAL A 14 37.55 21.96 -30.92
C VAL A 14 38.83 22.71 -30.60
N ALA A 15 39.60 22.20 -29.64
CA ALA A 15 41.05 22.01 -29.76
C ALA A 15 41.56 20.88 -28.88
N ALA A 16 42.09 19.88 -29.53
CA ALA A 16 42.88 18.80 -28.95
C ALA A 16 44.34 19.30 -28.72
N LEU A 17 44.98 18.85 -27.65
CA LEU A 17 46.44 18.86 -27.54
C LEU A 17 46.92 17.55 -26.89
N LEU A 18 47.58 16.79 -27.73
CA LEU A 18 48.44 15.64 -27.40
C LEU A 18 49.80 16.20 -26.91
N VAL A 19 50.33 15.68 -25.81
CA VAL A 19 51.75 15.67 -25.54
C VAL A 19 52.18 14.29 -25.05
N ILE A 20 53.09 13.72 -25.83
CA ILE A 20 53.80 12.46 -25.61
C ILE A 20 55.09 12.82 -24.82
N GLY A 21 55.44 12.00 -23.85
CA GLY A 21 56.73 12.10 -23.18
C GLY A 21 57.04 10.86 -22.36
N SER A 22 58.00 10.16 -22.81
CA SER A 22 58.46 8.81 -22.46
C SER A 22 59.48 8.75 -21.32
N CYS A 23 59.65 7.54 -20.80
CA CYS A 23 60.87 6.90 -20.24
C CYS A 23 61.27 7.10 -18.78
N GLY A 24 61.37 5.97 -18.07
CA GLY A 24 62.59 5.64 -17.39
C GLY A 24 62.46 4.96 -16.03
N CYS A 25 62.72 3.67 -15.99
CA CYS A 25 63.43 2.83 -14.99
C CYS A 25 63.05 2.82 -13.48
N SER A 26 62.56 1.71 -13.09
CA SER A 26 62.96 0.78 -11.98
C SER A 26 63.76 1.30 -10.78
N VAL A 27 63.22 1.06 -9.58
CA VAL A 27 63.92 0.45 -8.40
C VAL A 27 62.88 -0.13 -7.43
N LYS A 28 63.16 -1.39 -6.99
CA LYS A 28 62.43 -2.11 -5.93
C LYS A 28 62.75 -1.55 -4.57
N SER A 29 61.76 -1.41 -3.70
CA SER A 29 61.90 -1.79 -2.28
C SER A 29 60.54 -2.03 -1.65
N SER A 30 60.48 -3.08 -0.90
CA SER A 30 59.33 -3.59 -0.15
C SER A 30 59.10 -2.77 1.10
N GLU A 31 57.82 -2.42 1.37
CA GLU A 31 57.36 -2.29 2.74
C GLU A 31 55.86 -2.58 2.79
N LYS A 32 55.52 -3.57 3.63
CA LYS A 32 54.14 -3.97 3.95
C LYS A 32 53.55 -2.91 4.87
N THR A 33 52.44 -2.30 4.43
CA THR A 33 51.52 -1.65 5.37
C THR A 33 50.11 -2.10 5.00
N SER A 34 49.52 -2.88 5.87
CA SER A 34 48.17 -3.35 5.85
C SER A 34 47.20 -2.19 6.04
N GLN A 35 46.48 -1.80 4.99
CA GLN A 35 45.27 -1.02 5.12
C GLN A 35 44.10 -1.93 4.76
N ALA A 36 43.36 -2.30 5.81
CA ALA A 36 42.06 -2.93 5.69
C ALA A 36 41.08 -1.96 5.00
N ARG A 37 40.88 -2.14 3.71
CA ARG A 37 39.67 -1.66 3.02
C ARG A 37 38.53 -2.61 3.35
N GLY A 38 37.57 -2.11 4.12
CA GLY A 38 36.28 -2.75 4.29
C GLY A 38 35.60 -2.86 2.93
N GLU A 39 35.70 -4.01 2.33
CA GLU A 39 34.78 -4.43 1.27
C GLU A 39 33.43 -4.63 1.91
N ALA A 40 32.48 -3.74 1.62
CA ALA A 40 31.06 -4.00 1.80
C ALA A 40 30.75 -5.25 0.98
N GLY A 41 30.73 -6.38 1.65
CA GLY A 41 30.45 -7.68 1.07
C GLY A 41 29.05 -7.70 0.52
N ASN A 42 28.98 -7.59 -0.80
CA ASN A 42 27.83 -8.05 -1.57
C ASN A 42 27.79 -9.58 -1.46
N SER A 43 27.25 -10.08 -0.35
CA SER A 43 26.97 -11.50 -0.18
C SER A 43 25.78 -11.86 -1.08
N LYS A 44 26.04 -12.02 -2.39
CA LYS A 44 25.22 -12.90 -3.20
C LYS A 44 25.22 -14.26 -2.51
N ALA A 45 24.09 -14.62 -1.91
CA ALA A 45 23.81 -15.99 -1.51
C ALA A 45 23.89 -16.85 -2.79
N ARG A 46 25.06 -17.38 -3.07
CA ARG A 46 25.30 -18.43 -4.07
C ARG A 46 24.85 -19.73 -3.43
N GLY A 47 23.64 -20.17 -3.72
CA GLY A 47 23.22 -21.48 -3.25
C GLY A 47 21.89 -21.98 -3.80
N ASP A 48 20.90 -21.09 -3.97
CA ASP A 48 19.50 -21.51 -4.14
C ASP A 48 18.79 -20.95 -5.40
N ALA A 49 19.52 -20.45 -6.39
CA ALA A 49 18.95 -19.80 -7.57
C ALA A 49 18.30 -20.76 -8.60
N ASP A 50 18.29 -22.07 -8.36
CA ASP A 50 17.92 -23.08 -9.36
C ASP A 50 16.60 -23.84 -9.06
N PHE A 51 15.87 -23.48 -8.00
CA PHE A 51 14.59 -24.15 -7.79
C PHE A 51 13.50 -23.62 -8.74
N VAL A 52 12.64 -24.53 -9.15
CA VAL A 52 11.55 -24.30 -10.11
C VAL A 52 10.24 -24.61 -9.39
N GLY A 53 9.21 -23.81 -9.62
CA GLY A 53 7.92 -24.08 -9.01
C GLY A 53 6.91 -22.96 -9.21
N SER A 54 5.82 -23.01 -8.49
CA SER A 54 4.81 -21.97 -8.50
C SER A 54 4.29 -21.67 -7.10
N VAL A 55 3.88 -20.43 -6.89
CA VAL A 55 3.18 -19.95 -5.68
C VAL A 55 1.84 -19.38 -6.12
N GLU A 56 0.75 -19.86 -5.49
CA GLU A 56 -0.61 -19.40 -5.77
C GLU A 56 -1.13 -18.55 -4.60
N ALA A 57 -1.36 -17.27 -4.85
CA ALA A 57 -1.96 -16.32 -3.93
C ALA A 57 -3.29 -15.81 -4.49
N ASP A 58 -4.29 -15.65 -3.65
CA ASP A 58 -5.59 -15.09 -4.04
C ASP A 58 -6.28 -14.46 -2.83
N GLY A 59 -7.11 -13.47 -3.06
CA GLY A 59 -7.94 -12.90 -2.00
C GLY A 59 -8.19 -11.41 -2.14
N SER A 60 -7.80 -10.66 -1.14
CA SER A 60 -8.10 -9.25 -0.98
C SER A 60 -7.54 -8.37 -2.10
N SER A 61 -8.40 -7.59 -2.76
CA SER A 61 -8.00 -6.54 -3.70
C SER A 61 -7.13 -5.46 -3.04
N THR A 62 -7.29 -5.24 -1.73
CA THR A 62 -6.46 -4.30 -0.96
C THR A 62 -5.04 -4.82 -0.75
N VAL A 63 -4.87 -6.12 -0.50
CA VAL A 63 -3.54 -6.73 -0.28
C VAL A 63 -2.83 -7.02 -1.61
N TYR A 64 -3.60 -7.24 -2.67
CA TYR A 64 -3.08 -7.54 -4.01
C TYR A 64 -1.91 -6.65 -4.46
N PRO A 65 -1.95 -5.29 -4.34
CA PRO A 65 -0.83 -4.46 -4.79
C PRO A 65 0.48 -4.76 -4.05
N ILE A 66 0.40 -5.14 -2.78
CA ILE A 66 1.57 -5.49 -1.98
C ILE A 66 2.12 -6.84 -2.44
N THR A 67 1.25 -7.86 -2.48
CA THR A 67 1.67 -9.22 -2.87
C THR A 67 2.17 -9.25 -4.31
N GLN A 68 1.56 -8.48 -5.22
CA GLN A 68 2.00 -8.33 -6.60
C GLN A 68 3.39 -7.67 -6.69
N ALA A 69 3.64 -6.58 -5.98
CA ALA A 69 4.95 -5.91 -5.95
C ALA A 69 6.05 -6.85 -5.42
N VAL A 70 5.75 -7.60 -4.35
CA VAL A 70 6.67 -8.61 -3.82
C VAL A 70 6.92 -9.73 -4.81
N ALA A 71 5.88 -10.21 -5.49
CA ALA A 71 5.98 -11.27 -6.50
C ALA A 71 6.85 -10.85 -7.69
N GLU A 72 6.65 -9.64 -8.19
CA GLU A 72 7.45 -9.10 -9.30
C GLU A 72 8.92 -8.96 -8.92
N GLU A 73 9.23 -8.44 -7.74
CA GLU A 73 10.60 -8.29 -7.26
C GLU A 73 11.26 -9.65 -6.96
N PHE A 74 10.50 -10.59 -6.39
CA PHE A 74 10.95 -11.95 -6.16
C PHE A 74 11.28 -12.67 -7.45
N MET A 75 10.42 -12.61 -8.47
CA MET A 75 10.63 -13.27 -9.76
C MET A 75 11.84 -12.71 -10.54
N LYS A 76 12.27 -11.46 -10.30
CA LYS A 76 13.55 -10.95 -10.84
C LYS A 76 14.75 -11.71 -10.29
N SER A 77 14.70 -12.08 -9.01
CA SER A 77 15.77 -12.84 -8.33
C SER A 77 15.68 -14.35 -8.59
N TYR A 78 14.47 -14.86 -8.79
CA TYR A 78 14.14 -16.28 -8.96
C TYR A 78 13.27 -16.53 -10.20
N PRO A 79 13.81 -16.34 -11.41
CA PRO A 79 13.04 -16.32 -12.66
C PRO A 79 12.43 -17.66 -13.06
N LYS A 80 12.81 -18.77 -12.42
CA LYS A 80 12.24 -20.10 -12.63
C LYS A 80 11.04 -20.39 -11.73
N VAL A 81 10.69 -19.48 -10.82
CA VAL A 81 9.50 -19.58 -9.96
C VAL A 81 8.41 -18.67 -10.50
N ALA A 82 7.23 -19.21 -10.73
CA ALA A 82 6.05 -18.45 -11.13
C ALA A 82 5.22 -18.11 -9.89
N VAL A 83 5.09 -16.83 -9.55
CA VAL A 83 4.16 -16.38 -8.51
C VAL A 83 2.90 -15.81 -9.19
N ARG A 84 1.75 -16.39 -8.89
CA ARG A 84 0.45 -15.96 -9.42
C ARG A 84 -0.36 -15.34 -8.31
N VAL A 85 -0.77 -14.10 -8.53
CA VAL A 85 -1.55 -13.34 -7.56
C VAL A 85 -2.89 -12.99 -8.20
N ASN A 86 -3.99 -13.41 -7.57
CA ASN A 86 -5.35 -13.21 -8.08
C ASN A 86 -6.19 -12.36 -7.11
N ILE A 87 -7.31 -11.86 -7.60
CA ILE A 87 -8.24 -11.03 -6.84
C ILE A 87 -9.62 -11.69 -6.84
N SER A 88 -10.03 -12.22 -5.68
CA SER A 88 -11.40 -12.75 -5.48
C SER A 88 -12.09 -12.11 -4.27
N GLY A 89 -11.43 -11.12 -3.63
CA GLY A 89 -11.79 -10.55 -2.35
C GLY A 89 -11.43 -11.47 -1.18
N THR A 90 -11.29 -10.92 0.03
CA THR A 90 -10.91 -11.70 1.24
C THR A 90 -11.79 -12.93 1.45
N GLY A 91 -13.12 -12.78 1.30
CA GLY A 91 -14.04 -13.92 1.44
C GLY A 91 -13.93 -14.95 0.31
N GLY A 92 -13.62 -14.52 -0.92
CA GLY A 92 -13.34 -15.38 -2.07
C GLY A 92 -12.06 -16.18 -1.86
N GLY A 93 -11.00 -15.52 -1.40
CA GLY A 93 -9.73 -16.15 -1.03
C GLY A 93 -9.93 -17.23 0.03
N PHE A 94 -10.65 -16.94 1.13
CA PHE A 94 -10.94 -17.95 2.16
C PHE A 94 -11.80 -19.12 1.68
N LYS A 95 -12.69 -18.92 0.69
CA LYS A 95 -13.45 -20.03 0.10
C LYS A 95 -12.54 -21.05 -0.59
N ARG A 96 -11.51 -20.60 -1.29
CA ARG A 96 -10.52 -21.47 -1.94
C ARG A 96 -9.48 -22.01 -0.93
N PHE A 97 -9.06 -21.15 -0.02
CA PHE A 97 -8.03 -21.45 0.98
C PHE A 97 -8.44 -22.62 1.89
N LYS A 98 -9.68 -22.63 2.39
CA LYS A 98 -10.21 -23.73 3.23
C LYS A 98 -10.30 -25.07 2.51
N GLU A 99 -10.31 -25.10 1.18
CA GLU A 99 -10.25 -26.34 0.38
C GLU A 99 -8.81 -26.80 0.12
N GLY A 100 -7.82 -25.95 0.45
CA GLY A 100 -6.40 -26.23 0.25
C GLY A 100 -5.88 -25.90 -1.15
N ASP A 101 -6.66 -25.14 -1.93
CA ASP A 101 -6.34 -24.77 -3.32
C ASP A 101 -5.34 -23.60 -3.44
N LEU A 102 -5.00 -22.97 -2.33
CA LEU A 102 -4.08 -21.83 -2.28
C LEU A 102 -2.91 -22.10 -1.35
N ASP A 103 -1.78 -21.54 -1.70
CA ASP A 103 -0.62 -21.44 -0.82
C ASP A 103 -0.79 -20.29 0.17
N ILE A 104 -1.33 -19.16 -0.34
CA ILE A 104 -1.49 -17.92 0.40
C ILE A 104 -2.89 -17.36 0.13
N CYS A 105 -3.59 -16.99 1.20
CA CYS A 105 -4.79 -16.17 1.12
C CYS A 105 -4.46 -14.75 1.59
N ASP A 106 -4.58 -13.78 0.69
CA ASP A 106 -4.49 -12.36 0.99
C ASP A 106 -5.77 -11.89 1.71
N ALA A 107 -5.62 -11.23 2.86
CA ALA A 107 -6.77 -10.82 3.66
C ALA A 107 -6.62 -9.42 4.23
N SER A 108 -7.67 -8.61 4.13
CA SER A 108 -7.76 -7.25 4.67
C SER A 108 -8.63 -7.16 5.93
N ARG A 109 -8.85 -8.30 6.58
CA ARG A 109 -9.44 -8.49 7.91
C ARG A 109 -8.96 -9.81 8.51
N PRO A 110 -9.08 -10.00 9.82
CA PRO A 110 -8.86 -11.30 10.43
C PRO A 110 -9.81 -12.36 9.85
N ILE A 111 -9.35 -13.62 9.89
CA ILE A 111 -10.19 -14.78 9.57
C ILE A 111 -11.37 -14.84 10.53
N THR A 112 -12.57 -15.07 10.02
CA THR A 112 -13.77 -15.24 10.85
C THR A 112 -13.78 -16.61 11.53
N ASP A 113 -14.56 -16.76 12.63
CA ASP A 113 -14.72 -18.04 13.31
C ASP A 113 -15.30 -19.12 12.39
N GLN A 114 -16.22 -18.74 11.47
CA GLN A 114 -16.78 -19.65 10.50
C GLN A 114 -15.73 -20.15 9.49
N GLU A 115 -14.88 -19.25 8.98
CA GLU A 115 -13.80 -19.60 8.05
C GLU A 115 -12.76 -20.48 8.75
N ARG A 116 -12.39 -20.14 9.99
CA ARG A 116 -11.48 -20.92 10.82
C ARG A 116 -12.01 -22.32 11.09
N ALA A 117 -13.28 -22.46 11.48
CA ALA A 117 -13.92 -23.74 11.68
C ALA A 117 -13.95 -24.58 10.39
N ALA A 118 -14.16 -23.95 9.24
CA ALA A 118 -14.12 -24.62 7.95
C ALA A 118 -12.70 -25.14 7.60
N CYS A 119 -11.66 -24.35 7.85
CA CYS A 119 -10.26 -24.79 7.69
C CYS A 119 -9.95 -26.00 8.58
N ILE A 120 -10.37 -25.97 9.85
CA ILE A 120 -10.18 -27.10 10.80
C ILE A 120 -10.89 -28.37 10.27
N LYS A 121 -12.16 -28.24 9.85
CA LYS A 121 -12.94 -29.35 9.29
C LYS A 121 -12.25 -29.99 8.09
N ASN A 122 -11.68 -29.18 7.21
CA ASN A 122 -10.98 -29.63 6.01
C ASN A 122 -9.50 -29.97 6.23
N LYS A 123 -9.02 -29.95 7.49
CA LYS A 123 -7.62 -30.22 7.87
C LYS A 123 -6.62 -29.29 7.21
N VAL A 124 -7.02 -28.06 6.94
CA VAL A 124 -6.14 -26.97 6.47
C VAL A 124 -5.62 -26.20 7.68
N SER A 125 -4.37 -26.48 8.06
CA SER A 125 -3.66 -25.68 9.07
C SER A 125 -2.96 -24.51 8.41
N PHE A 126 -2.85 -23.37 9.13
CA PHE A 126 -2.30 -22.16 8.54
C PHE A 126 -1.49 -21.32 9.55
N ILE A 127 -0.70 -20.42 9.00
CA ILE A 127 -0.02 -19.35 9.75
C ILE A 127 -0.66 -18.03 9.35
N GLU A 128 -0.93 -17.17 10.33
CA GLU A 128 -1.41 -15.79 10.13
C GLU A 128 -0.23 -14.83 10.25
N LEU A 129 0.08 -14.13 9.18
CA LEU A 129 1.19 -13.18 9.07
C LEU A 129 0.64 -11.77 8.84
N PRO A 130 0.67 -10.86 9.82
CA PRO A 130 0.44 -9.43 9.58
C PRO A 130 1.55 -8.88 8.67
N ILE A 131 1.19 -8.07 7.67
CA ILE A 131 2.15 -7.56 6.67
C ILE A 131 2.17 -6.04 6.54
N GLY A 132 1.13 -5.36 6.96
CA GLY A 132 0.99 -3.92 6.84
C GLY A 132 -0.34 -3.44 7.39
N ILE A 133 -0.60 -2.15 7.25
CA ILE A 133 -1.85 -1.51 7.66
C ILE A 133 -2.35 -0.64 6.52
N ASP A 134 -3.63 -0.78 6.20
CA ASP A 134 -4.36 0.11 5.32
C ASP A 134 -4.97 1.24 6.16
N GLY A 135 -4.70 2.49 5.76
CA GLY A 135 -5.30 3.68 6.35
C GLY A 135 -5.91 4.54 5.25
N ILE A 136 -7.21 4.84 5.36
CA ILE A 136 -7.92 5.74 4.45
C ILE A 136 -8.11 7.09 5.13
N THR A 137 -7.71 8.16 4.46
CA THR A 137 -7.91 9.51 4.96
C THR A 137 -9.04 10.20 4.20
N VAL A 138 -10.02 10.71 4.93
CA VAL A 138 -11.00 11.66 4.40
C VAL A 138 -10.37 13.04 4.45
N VAL A 139 -10.40 13.74 3.33
CA VAL A 139 -9.74 15.04 3.16
C VAL A 139 -10.69 16.08 2.61
N VAL A 140 -10.39 17.33 2.95
CA VAL A 140 -11.01 18.52 2.37
C VAL A 140 -9.94 19.50 1.90
N ASN A 141 -10.33 20.46 1.09
CA ASN A 141 -9.45 21.57 0.71
C ASN A 141 -8.94 22.32 1.94
N ALA A 142 -7.71 22.83 1.91
CA ALA A 142 -7.12 23.59 3.02
C ALA A 142 -7.95 24.82 3.42
N LYS A 143 -8.71 25.42 2.49
CA LYS A 143 -9.60 26.55 2.74
C LYS A 143 -10.93 26.17 3.41
N ASN A 144 -11.26 24.88 3.46
CA ASN A 144 -12.41 24.38 4.20
C ASN A 144 -12.10 24.41 5.70
N THR A 145 -12.50 25.45 6.40
CA THR A 145 -12.24 25.64 7.83
C THR A 145 -13.42 25.25 8.71
N TRP A 146 -14.57 24.90 8.13
CA TRP A 146 -15.80 24.59 8.86
C TRP A 146 -15.96 23.11 9.21
N CYS A 147 -15.36 22.20 8.44
CA CYS A 147 -15.46 20.77 8.71
C CYS A 147 -14.13 20.26 9.31
N ASP A 148 -14.12 19.97 10.60
CA ASP A 148 -12.96 19.43 11.32
C ASP A 148 -13.15 17.95 11.69
N CYS A 149 -14.41 17.54 11.90
CA CYS A 149 -14.78 16.21 12.33
C CYS A 149 -16.09 15.77 11.69
N LEU A 150 -16.15 14.51 11.26
CA LEU A 150 -17.39 13.85 10.85
C LEU A 150 -17.56 12.52 11.58
N THR A 151 -18.81 12.20 11.89
CA THR A 151 -19.18 10.86 12.36
C THR A 151 -19.27 9.88 11.19
N VAL A 152 -19.13 8.59 11.46
CA VAL A 152 -19.40 7.54 10.48
C VAL A 152 -20.80 7.67 9.89
N ALA A 153 -21.80 8.04 10.70
CA ALA A 153 -23.17 8.27 10.24
C ALA A 153 -23.27 9.45 9.26
N GLN A 154 -22.54 10.55 9.47
CA GLN A 154 -22.50 11.68 8.55
C GLN A 154 -21.80 11.30 7.23
N LEU A 155 -20.67 10.59 7.32
CA LEU A 155 -19.99 10.06 6.11
C LEU A 155 -20.90 9.12 5.33
N LYS A 156 -21.60 8.20 6.01
CA LYS A 156 -22.57 7.31 5.38
C LYS A 156 -23.65 8.11 4.65
N LYS A 157 -24.31 9.04 5.36
CA LYS A 157 -25.35 9.91 4.79
C LYS A 157 -24.86 10.64 3.53
N LEU A 158 -23.60 11.04 3.50
CA LEU A 158 -23.00 11.73 2.36
C LEU A 158 -22.67 10.79 1.19
N TRP A 159 -22.09 9.61 1.47
CA TRP A 159 -21.49 8.74 0.46
C TRP A 159 -22.34 7.55 0.04
N GLU A 160 -23.36 7.14 0.79
CA GLU A 160 -24.17 5.98 0.44
C GLU A 160 -24.95 6.16 -0.87
N SER A 161 -25.30 5.05 -1.49
CA SER A 161 -26.15 5.04 -2.69
C SER A 161 -27.49 5.73 -2.41
N GLY A 162 -27.88 6.61 -3.34
CA GLY A 162 -29.10 7.40 -3.20
C GLY A 162 -29.00 8.64 -2.30
N SER A 163 -27.82 8.97 -1.77
CA SER A 163 -27.62 10.23 -1.04
C SER A 163 -28.10 11.43 -1.83
N LYS A 164 -28.82 12.34 -1.17
CA LYS A 164 -29.35 13.59 -1.75
C LYS A 164 -28.58 14.83 -1.34
N ILE A 165 -27.56 14.67 -0.49
CA ILE A 165 -26.73 15.77 0.01
C ILE A 165 -26.01 16.45 -1.17
N LYS A 166 -26.22 17.75 -1.32
CA LYS A 166 -25.61 18.60 -2.36
C LYS A 166 -24.79 19.74 -1.77
N THR A 167 -25.12 20.15 -0.54
CA THR A 167 -24.45 21.26 0.15
C THR A 167 -23.99 20.84 1.55
N TRP A 168 -22.99 21.54 2.06
CA TRP A 168 -22.41 21.25 3.37
C TRP A 168 -23.42 21.41 4.51
N ASN A 169 -24.30 22.42 4.45
CA ASN A 169 -25.33 22.64 5.48
C ASN A 169 -26.46 21.59 5.46
N GLU A 170 -26.64 20.83 4.39
CA GLU A 170 -27.53 19.64 4.37
C GLU A 170 -26.92 18.46 5.13
N LEU A 171 -25.58 18.42 5.20
CA LEU A 171 -24.86 17.42 5.99
C LEU A 171 -24.88 17.77 7.48
N ASP A 172 -24.60 19.03 7.80
CA ASP A 172 -24.64 19.58 9.15
C ASP A 172 -25.10 21.06 9.08
N PRO A 173 -26.21 21.43 9.78
CA PRO A 173 -26.75 22.81 9.73
C PRO A 173 -25.78 23.89 10.21
N SER A 174 -24.72 23.53 10.94
CA SER A 174 -23.69 24.47 11.38
C SER A 174 -22.69 24.84 10.28
N TYR A 175 -22.68 24.11 9.15
CA TYR A 175 -21.79 24.35 8.04
C TYR A 175 -22.38 25.39 7.06
N PRO A 176 -21.53 26.02 6.24
CA PRO A 176 -22.02 27.00 5.26
C PRO A 176 -22.86 26.33 4.16
N ASN A 177 -23.73 27.14 3.53
CA ASN A 177 -24.46 26.71 2.34
C ASN A 177 -23.53 26.73 1.11
N GLU A 178 -22.52 25.88 1.16
CA GLU A 178 -21.50 25.69 0.12
C GLU A 178 -21.75 24.36 -0.57
N LYS A 179 -21.54 24.29 -1.90
CA LYS A 179 -21.71 23.05 -2.66
C LYS A 179 -20.65 22.01 -2.24
N VAL A 180 -21.10 20.78 -1.98
CA VAL A 180 -20.19 19.64 -1.80
C VAL A 180 -19.77 19.11 -3.16
N ILE A 181 -18.44 19.00 -3.39
CA ILE A 181 -17.87 18.39 -4.58
C ILE A 181 -17.05 17.19 -4.13
N LEU A 182 -17.35 16.01 -4.66
CA LEU A 182 -16.82 14.75 -4.16
C LEU A 182 -15.83 14.12 -5.13
N TYR A 183 -14.70 13.66 -4.58
CA TYR A 183 -13.64 12.93 -5.28
C TYR A 183 -13.34 11.63 -4.52
N GLY A 184 -13.20 10.53 -5.23
CA GLY A 184 -12.90 9.24 -4.59
C GLY A 184 -12.36 8.22 -5.57
N PRO A 185 -11.79 7.11 -5.10
CA PRO A 185 -11.33 6.02 -5.93
C PRO A 185 -12.47 5.48 -6.81
N ASP A 186 -12.10 4.91 -7.95
CA ASP A 186 -13.04 4.20 -8.81
C ASP A 186 -13.45 2.83 -8.23
N THR A 187 -14.37 2.16 -8.90
CA THR A 187 -14.96 0.89 -8.45
C THR A 187 -14.00 -0.30 -8.47
N ASP A 188 -12.86 -0.18 -9.13
CA ASP A 188 -11.86 -1.25 -9.20
C ASP A 188 -10.83 -1.14 -8.06
N SER A 189 -10.90 -0.06 -7.26
CA SER A 189 -10.00 0.23 -6.17
C SER A 189 -10.34 -0.55 -4.89
N GLY A 190 -9.32 -1.19 -4.28
CA GLY A 190 -9.46 -1.77 -2.93
C GLY A 190 -9.78 -0.74 -1.84
N THR A 191 -9.39 0.52 -2.03
CA THR A 191 -9.75 1.65 -1.16
C THR A 191 -11.23 1.98 -1.24
N PHE A 192 -11.81 1.97 -2.46
CA PHE A 192 -13.25 2.12 -2.67
C PHE A 192 -14.03 1.00 -1.97
N ASP A 193 -13.60 -0.24 -2.16
CA ASP A 193 -14.22 -1.39 -1.53
C ASP A 193 -14.28 -1.27 -0.02
N TYR A 194 -13.13 -0.95 0.57
CA TYR A 194 -13.02 -0.83 2.02
C TYR A 194 -13.82 0.34 2.57
N PHE A 195 -13.70 1.53 1.96
CA PHE A 195 -14.45 2.70 2.41
C PHE A 195 -15.96 2.45 2.38
N THR A 196 -16.47 1.89 1.28
CA THR A 196 -17.91 1.62 1.13
C THR A 196 -18.40 0.55 2.09
N GLU A 197 -17.59 -0.48 2.37
CA GLU A 197 -17.92 -1.50 3.38
C GLU A 197 -17.92 -0.90 4.79
N ALA A 198 -16.85 -0.17 5.16
CA ALA A 198 -16.67 0.37 6.51
C ALA A 198 -17.64 1.51 6.85
N ILE A 199 -17.94 2.38 5.88
CA ILE A 199 -18.77 3.57 6.08
C ILE A 199 -20.22 3.32 5.67
N CYS A 200 -20.46 2.75 4.50
CA CYS A 200 -21.80 2.56 3.95
C CYS A 200 -22.40 1.19 4.28
N GLY A 201 -21.65 0.33 4.98
CA GLY A 201 -22.10 -0.95 5.52
C GLY A 201 -22.10 -2.10 4.50
N LYS A 202 -21.76 -1.84 3.24
CA LYS A 202 -21.68 -2.86 2.19
C LYS A 202 -20.71 -2.42 1.10
N LYS A 203 -19.79 -3.30 0.70
CA LYS A 203 -18.92 -3.12 -0.45
C LYS A 203 -19.69 -2.65 -1.68
N GLY A 204 -19.20 -1.59 -2.32
CA GLY A 204 -19.81 -1.00 -3.51
C GLY A 204 -21.06 -0.15 -3.27
N ASN A 205 -21.54 -0.01 -2.03
CA ASN A 205 -22.67 0.86 -1.70
C ASN A 205 -22.25 2.32 -1.66
N SER A 206 -22.22 2.97 -2.82
CA SER A 206 -21.80 4.36 -2.99
C SER A 206 -22.72 5.10 -3.94
N ARG A 207 -22.82 6.44 -3.76
CA ARG A 207 -23.35 7.35 -4.77
C ARG A 207 -22.48 7.32 -6.01
N THR A 208 -23.02 7.71 -7.16
CA THR A 208 -22.33 7.67 -8.45
C THR A 208 -22.03 9.06 -9.01
N ASP A 209 -22.51 10.11 -8.36
CA ASP A 209 -22.35 11.51 -8.80
C ASP A 209 -21.13 12.19 -8.13
N TYR A 210 -20.05 11.45 -7.94
CA TYR A 210 -18.73 11.96 -7.57
C TYR A 210 -17.76 11.82 -8.75
N THR A 211 -16.58 12.44 -8.66
CA THR A 211 -15.51 12.27 -9.65
C THR A 211 -14.62 11.09 -9.26
N PRO A 212 -14.70 9.93 -9.95
CA PRO A 212 -13.87 8.77 -9.67
C PRO A 212 -12.51 8.87 -10.36
N SER A 213 -11.48 8.28 -9.76
CA SER A 213 -10.17 8.05 -10.41
C SER A 213 -9.42 6.89 -9.76
N SER A 214 -8.74 6.07 -10.56
CA SER A 214 -7.76 5.08 -10.10
C SER A 214 -6.42 5.73 -9.70
N ASN A 215 -6.20 7.00 -10.04
CA ASN A 215 -4.99 7.73 -9.71
C ASN A 215 -5.28 8.73 -8.58
N ASP A 216 -4.77 8.43 -7.39
CA ASP A 216 -4.97 9.25 -6.19
C ASP A 216 -4.42 10.68 -6.35
N ASN A 217 -3.40 10.92 -7.20
CA ASN A 217 -2.92 12.28 -7.48
C ASN A 217 -3.98 13.13 -8.20
N VAL A 218 -4.84 12.53 -9.03
CA VAL A 218 -5.98 13.21 -9.65
C VAL A 218 -7.01 13.58 -8.58
N LEU A 219 -7.25 12.70 -7.61
CA LEU A 219 -8.16 12.97 -6.50
C LEU A 219 -7.62 14.11 -5.62
N VAL A 220 -6.32 14.08 -5.30
CA VAL A 220 -5.62 15.17 -4.58
C VAL A 220 -5.81 16.51 -5.30
N GLN A 221 -5.51 16.58 -6.59
CA GLN A 221 -5.66 17.80 -7.39
C GLN A 221 -7.12 18.28 -7.42
N GLY A 222 -8.08 17.37 -7.54
CA GLY A 222 -9.50 17.68 -7.52
C GLY A 222 -9.91 18.36 -6.20
N VAL A 223 -9.49 17.82 -5.06
CA VAL A 223 -9.80 18.39 -3.74
C VAL A 223 -9.07 19.74 -3.54
N GLN A 224 -7.82 19.87 -3.99
CA GLN A 224 -7.06 21.13 -3.91
C GLN A 224 -7.71 22.24 -4.75
N GLY A 225 -8.37 21.91 -5.83
CA GLY A 225 -8.92 22.86 -6.80
C GLY A 225 -10.20 23.57 -6.33
N ASN A 226 -10.88 23.10 -5.27
CA ASN A 226 -12.18 23.65 -4.88
C ASN A 226 -12.37 23.66 -3.35
N ALA A 227 -12.75 24.81 -2.78
CA ALA A 227 -12.94 24.97 -1.33
C ALA A 227 -14.06 24.10 -0.74
N GLY A 228 -15.11 23.81 -1.50
CA GLY A 228 -16.22 22.92 -1.12
C GLY A 228 -15.92 21.42 -1.35
N ALA A 229 -14.73 21.08 -1.84
CA ALA A 229 -14.40 19.70 -2.16
C ALA A 229 -14.09 18.85 -0.93
N MET A 230 -14.49 17.58 -1.03
CA MET A 230 -14.11 16.48 -0.14
C MET A 230 -13.71 15.27 -0.99
N GLY A 231 -12.74 14.51 -0.49
CA GLY A 231 -12.34 13.24 -1.07
C GLY A 231 -11.88 12.24 -0.01
N TYR A 232 -11.60 11.01 -0.46
CA TYR A 232 -10.92 10.01 0.36
C TYR A 232 -9.96 9.19 -0.48
N PHE A 233 -8.83 8.83 0.11
CA PHE A 233 -7.77 8.04 -0.52
C PHE A 233 -6.76 7.56 0.54
N GLY A 234 -5.74 6.81 0.11
CA GLY A 234 -4.70 6.29 1.00
C GLY A 234 -3.99 7.38 1.81
N TYR A 235 -3.74 7.12 3.09
CA TYR A 235 -3.13 8.06 4.03
C TYR A 235 -1.78 8.63 3.55
N ALA A 236 -0.97 7.84 2.86
CA ALA A 236 0.32 8.28 2.34
C ALA A 236 0.20 9.48 1.38
N TYR A 237 -0.83 9.49 0.53
CA TYR A 237 -1.08 10.64 -0.37
C TYR A 237 -1.48 11.91 0.38
N TYR A 238 -2.22 11.78 1.48
CA TYR A 238 -2.51 12.91 2.35
C TYR A 238 -1.22 13.46 2.98
N VAL A 239 -0.35 12.60 3.51
CA VAL A 239 0.92 13.02 4.15
C VAL A 239 1.80 13.81 3.20
N LEU A 240 1.87 13.41 1.93
CA LEU A 240 2.63 14.11 0.89
C LEU A 240 2.01 15.46 0.49
N ASN A 241 0.73 15.72 0.83
CA ASN A 241 -0.03 16.90 0.39
C ASN A 241 -0.68 17.68 1.55
N LYS A 242 -0.22 17.48 2.78
CA LYS A 242 -0.80 18.10 4.00
C LYS A 242 -0.75 19.62 4.03
N ASP A 243 0.10 20.25 3.21
CA ASP A 243 0.19 21.72 3.13
C ASP A 243 -0.98 22.33 2.31
N THR A 244 -1.65 21.55 1.49
CA THR A 244 -2.73 21.98 0.59
C THR A 244 -4.06 21.28 0.88
N LEU A 245 -4.05 20.24 1.72
CA LEU A 245 -5.21 19.48 2.17
C LEU A 245 -5.32 19.49 3.68
N ARG A 246 -6.54 19.35 4.17
CA ARG A 246 -6.83 19.06 5.59
C ARG A 246 -7.45 17.69 5.70
N SER A 247 -6.96 16.88 6.63
CA SER A 247 -7.63 15.64 7.01
C SER A 247 -8.80 15.94 7.93
N ILE A 248 -9.87 15.17 7.78
CA ILE A 248 -11.01 15.17 8.68
C ILE A 248 -10.82 14.12 9.76
N LYS A 249 -11.03 14.50 11.01
CA LYS A 249 -11.13 13.57 12.13
C LYS A 249 -12.40 12.74 11.98
N ILE A 250 -12.36 11.48 12.36
CA ILE A 250 -13.50 10.57 12.27
C ILE A 250 -13.91 10.12 13.67
N ALA A 251 -15.20 10.19 13.96
CA ALA A 251 -15.80 9.58 15.14
C ALA A 251 -16.45 8.25 14.77
N ASP A 252 -15.95 7.18 15.39
CA ASP A 252 -16.54 5.85 15.27
C ASP A 252 -17.85 5.81 16.10
N GLY A 253 -18.97 6.04 15.42
CA GLY A 253 -20.28 6.19 16.05
C GLY A 253 -20.92 7.55 15.76
N ASN A 254 -21.72 8.07 16.69
CA ASN A 254 -22.51 9.31 16.52
C ASN A 254 -21.99 10.50 17.33
N ASP A 255 -21.03 10.27 18.22
CA ASP A 255 -20.51 11.30 19.12
C ASP A 255 -19.26 11.97 18.55
N LYS A 256 -19.39 13.24 18.15
CA LYS A 256 -18.27 14.06 17.67
C LYS A 256 -17.18 14.33 18.71
N SER A 257 -17.45 14.13 20.01
CA SER A 257 -16.41 14.29 21.04
C SER A 257 -15.34 13.18 20.96
N ALA A 258 -15.65 12.05 20.32
CA ALA A 258 -14.77 10.91 20.13
C ALA A 258 -13.97 10.97 18.80
N CYS A 259 -13.84 12.14 18.19
CA CYS A 259 -13.13 12.29 16.91
C CYS A 259 -11.65 12.01 17.00
N VAL A 260 -11.16 11.12 16.17
CA VAL A 260 -9.75 10.72 16.04
C VAL A 260 -9.18 11.22 14.71
N ALA A 261 -8.02 11.87 14.76
CA ALA A 261 -7.29 12.28 13.56
C ALA A 261 -6.53 11.11 12.93
N PRO A 262 -6.40 11.04 11.59
CA PRO A 262 -5.51 10.11 10.93
C PRO A 262 -4.05 10.57 11.12
N THR A 263 -3.34 9.88 12.00
CA THR A 263 -1.90 10.04 12.23
C THR A 263 -1.24 8.68 12.20
N ASP A 264 0.09 8.64 12.00
CA ASP A 264 0.84 7.37 12.05
C ASP A 264 0.52 6.60 13.34
N GLU A 265 0.51 7.30 14.49
CA GLU A 265 0.19 6.70 15.79
C GLU A 265 -1.23 6.12 15.85
N THR A 266 -2.24 6.90 15.43
CA THR A 266 -3.65 6.48 15.56
C THR A 266 -4.01 5.37 14.57
N ILE A 267 -3.38 5.36 13.39
CA ILE A 267 -3.53 4.30 12.39
C ILE A 267 -2.83 3.03 12.87
N LEU A 268 -1.54 3.13 13.27
CA LEU A 268 -0.76 1.98 13.76
C LEU A 268 -1.35 1.35 15.03
N SER A 269 -1.92 2.17 15.93
CA SER A 269 -2.58 1.68 17.15
C SER A 269 -4.04 1.27 16.96
N HIS A 270 -4.55 1.30 15.73
CA HIS A 270 -5.96 1.03 15.38
C HIS A 270 -6.98 1.88 16.14
N LYS A 271 -6.58 3.08 16.58
CA LYS A 271 -7.49 4.07 17.20
C LYS A 271 -8.31 4.82 16.13
N TYR A 272 -7.76 5.00 14.92
CA TYR A 272 -8.45 5.67 13.81
C TYR A 272 -9.44 4.70 13.13
N LYS A 273 -10.59 4.51 13.78
CA LYS A 273 -11.65 3.61 13.32
C LYS A 273 -12.77 4.37 12.61
N PRO A 274 -13.47 3.70 11.64
CA PRO A 274 -13.21 2.37 11.10
C PRO A 274 -12.26 2.38 9.90
N LEU A 275 -11.53 3.47 9.63
CA LEU A 275 -10.74 3.71 8.43
C LEU A 275 -9.26 3.30 8.53
N SER A 276 -8.92 2.45 9.52
CA SER A 276 -7.64 1.75 9.59
C SER A 276 -7.85 0.27 9.85
N ARG A 277 -7.14 -0.59 9.11
CA ARG A 277 -7.24 -2.05 9.25
C ARG A 277 -5.91 -2.74 9.00
N PRO A 278 -5.61 -3.82 9.74
CA PRO A 278 -4.45 -4.66 9.47
C PRO A 278 -4.67 -5.49 8.19
N LEU A 279 -3.56 -5.73 7.52
CA LEU A 279 -3.47 -6.57 6.33
C LEU A 279 -2.69 -7.84 6.67
N PHE A 280 -3.12 -8.97 6.11
CA PHE A 280 -2.61 -10.29 6.46
C PHE A 280 -2.33 -11.15 5.24
N LEU A 281 -1.36 -12.06 5.40
CA LEU A 281 -1.28 -13.31 4.65
C LEU A 281 -1.71 -14.46 5.55
N TYR A 282 -2.59 -15.33 5.05
CA TYR A 282 -2.84 -16.65 5.63
C TYR A 282 -2.13 -17.69 4.79
N VAL A 283 -1.13 -18.34 5.37
CA VAL A 283 -0.25 -19.27 4.67
C VAL A 283 -0.65 -20.69 5.00
N ASN A 284 -0.92 -21.51 3.98
CA ASN A 284 -1.19 -22.94 4.17
C ASN A 284 0.10 -23.65 4.61
N ARG A 285 0.09 -24.24 5.81
CA ARG A 285 1.27 -24.96 6.35
C ARG A 285 1.75 -26.09 5.45
N LYS A 286 0.84 -26.80 4.76
CA LYS A 286 1.20 -27.86 3.83
C LYS A 286 2.10 -27.33 2.68
N SER A 287 1.90 -26.09 2.28
CA SER A 287 2.68 -25.45 1.21
C SER A 287 4.14 -25.18 1.63
N LEU A 288 4.44 -25.13 2.93
CA LEU A 288 5.80 -24.92 3.45
C LEU A 288 6.74 -26.13 3.21
N ALA A 289 6.21 -27.28 2.77
CA ALA A 289 7.02 -28.37 2.28
C ALA A 289 7.74 -28.06 0.94
N ARG A 290 7.34 -26.97 0.27
CA ARG A 290 7.88 -26.55 -1.03
C ARG A 290 8.84 -25.37 -0.85
N SER A 291 10.05 -25.53 -1.35
CA SER A 291 11.13 -24.55 -1.20
C SER A 291 10.76 -23.18 -1.80
N GLU A 292 10.11 -23.15 -2.95
CA GLU A 292 9.70 -21.90 -3.62
C GLU A 292 8.73 -21.09 -2.78
N VAL A 293 7.81 -21.73 -2.04
CA VAL A 293 6.88 -21.04 -1.13
C VAL A 293 7.62 -20.47 0.06
N VAL A 294 8.53 -21.25 0.67
CA VAL A 294 9.34 -20.81 1.82
C VAL A 294 10.20 -19.61 1.44
N TRP A 295 10.88 -19.67 0.30
CA TRP A 295 11.73 -18.57 -0.16
C TRP A 295 10.92 -17.32 -0.51
N PHE A 296 9.75 -17.47 -1.14
CA PHE A 296 8.85 -16.35 -1.41
C PHE A 296 8.41 -15.68 -0.12
N LEU A 297 8.00 -16.45 0.90
CA LEU A 297 7.58 -15.89 2.19
C LEU A 297 8.72 -15.22 2.96
N LYS A 298 9.93 -15.79 2.96
CA LYS A 298 11.11 -15.14 3.54
C LYS A 298 11.40 -13.82 2.85
N PHE A 299 11.39 -13.79 1.53
CA PHE A 299 11.57 -12.59 0.74
C PHE A 299 10.47 -11.55 1.03
N TYR A 300 9.21 -12.00 1.14
CA TYR A 300 8.08 -11.15 1.47
C TYR A 300 8.27 -10.45 2.83
N VAL A 301 8.70 -11.18 3.85
CA VAL A 301 8.88 -10.60 5.19
C VAL A 301 10.14 -9.72 5.28
N GLU A 302 11.16 -10.00 4.48
CA GLU A 302 12.40 -9.22 4.41
C GLU A 302 12.21 -7.91 3.63
N ARG A 303 11.63 -7.98 2.41
CA ARG A 303 11.44 -6.83 1.52
C ARG A 303 10.10 -6.14 1.70
N GLY A 304 9.15 -6.79 2.39
CA GLY A 304 7.81 -6.28 2.62
C GLY A 304 7.76 -4.87 3.22
N PRO A 305 8.58 -4.50 4.23
CA PRO A 305 8.54 -3.16 4.80
C PRO A 305 8.76 -2.03 3.79
N GLU A 306 9.65 -2.26 2.83
CA GLU A 306 9.96 -1.31 1.76
C GLU A 306 8.84 -1.29 0.71
N LEU A 307 8.46 -2.47 0.21
CA LEU A 307 7.46 -2.62 -0.85
C LEU A 307 6.05 -2.19 -0.41
N VAL A 308 5.67 -2.45 0.84
CA VAL A 308 4.42 -1.94 1.43
C VAL A 308 4.36 -0.42 1.33
N LYS A 309 5.48 0.27 1.63
CA LYS A 309 5.57 1.72 1.55
C LYS A 309 5.55 2.22 0.10
N GLU A 310 6.21 1.52 -0.83
CA GLU A 310 6.23 1.87 -2.25
C GLU A 310 4.83 1.84 -2.88
N VAL A 311 4.00 0.89 -2.46
CA VAL A 311 2.59 0.80 -2.91
C VAL A 311 1.62 1.61 -2.04
N HIS A 312 2.16 2.55 -1.25
CA HIS A 312 1.40 3.55 -0.48
C HIS A 312 0.54 3.01 0.68
N TYR A 313 0.93 1.86 1.23
CA TYR A 313 0.39 1.37 2.51
C TYR A 313 1.34 1.69 3.67
N ILE A 314 0.86 1.49 4.89
CA ILE A 314 1.64 1.75 6.10
C ILE A 314 2.34 0.45 6.53
N PRO A 315 3.68 0.41 6.54
CA PRO A 315 4.40 -0.77 7.03
C PRO A 315 4.16 -0.95 8.54
N LEU A 316 4.22 -2.18 9.00
CA LEU A 316 4.27 -2.47 10.43
C LEU A 316 5.52 -1.82 11.04
N PRO A 317 5.52 -1.52 12.35
CA PRO A 317 6.74 -1.13 13.04
C PRO A 317 7.77 -2.27 13.00
N PRO A 318 9.08 -2.00 13.20
CA PRO A 318 10.12 -3.03 13.18
C PRO A 318 9.83 -4.24 14.06
N SER A 319 9.26 -4.02 15.25
CA SER A 319 8.82 -5.09 16.18
C SER A 319 7.67 -5.93 15.62
N GLY A 320 6.78 -5.34 14.82
CA GLY A 320 5.71 -6.06 14.13
C GLY A 320 6.24 -7.01 13.08
N TYR A 321 7.20 -6.57 12.25
CA TYR A 321 7.86 -7.46 11.28
C TYR A 321 8.73 -8.52 11.95
N GLU A 322 9.34 -8.23 13.09
CA GLU A 322 10.04 -9.24 13.89
C GLU A 322 9.07 -10.34 14.35
N GLN A 323 7.91 -9.98 14.87
CA GLN A 323 6.86 -10.94 15.22
C GLN A 323 6.39 -11.74 13.99
N THR A 324 6.23 -11.12 12.84
CA THR A 324 5.86 -11.81 11.60
C THR A 324 6.93 -12.82 11.17
N ARG A 325 8.23 -12.45 11.25
CA ARG A 325 9.35 -13.37 11.00
C ARG A 325 9.33 -14.55 11.96
N ASN A 326 9.14 -14.29 13.25
CA ASN A 326 9.09 -15.34 14.27
C ASN A 326 7.91 -16.30 14.05
N ARG A 327 6.72 -15.78 13.70
CA ARG A 327 5.56 -16.62 13.34
C ARG A 327 5.84 -17.51 12.13
N LEU A 328 6.49 -16.95 11.09
CA LEU A 328 6.87 -17.73 9.92
C LEU A 328 7.89 -18.82 10.28
N GLN A 329 8.90 -18.50 11.08
CA GLN A 329 9.93 -19.46 11.51
C GLN A 329 9.32 -20.62 12.32
N ILE A 330 8.49 -20.33 13.32
CA ILE A 330 7.78 -21.35 14.11
C ILE A 330 6.91 -22.21 13.21
N GLY A 331 6.19 -21.57 12.26
CA GLY A 331 5.34 -22.30 11.32
C GLY A 331 6.07 -23.23 10.36
N MET A 332 7.37 -23.02 10.14
CA MET A 332 8.22 -23.91 9.34
C MET A 332 8.80 -25.07 10.16
N GLU A 333 8.86 -24.95 11.49
CA GLU A 333 9.42 -25.97 12.40
C GLU A 333 8.36 -26.98 12.88
N ASP A 334 7.08 -26.62 12.89
CA ASP A 334 5.93 -27.48 13.25
C ASP A 334 5.45 -28.33 12.06
#